data_c9253a25858baee588633826ae61d7f5
#
_entry.id   c9253a25858baee588633826ae61d7f5
#
_cell.length_a   1.000
_cell.length_b   1.000
_cell.length_c   1.000
_cell.angle_alpha   90.00
_cell.angle_beta   90.00
_cell.angle_gamma   90.00
#
_symmetry.space_group_name_H-M   'P 1'
#
loop_
_entity.id
_entity.type
_entity.pdbx_description
1 polymer ?
#
loop_
_entity_poly.entity_id
_entity_poly.type
_entity_poly.pdbx_seq_one_letter_code
_entity_poly.pdbx_strand_id
1 'polypeptide(L)'
;MIRRSLFYGLLIVLGVLLYLNPNFKTISAGVSVLLFGMIMLEEGFKVFTKGPLQTILKKATNKLYKSISTGAVVTALIQSSSLVSVITISFISAELITLAGGIGLIFGSNIGTTVTAWLVAGFGLKIKISALAMPMLIFGIIFSFQKKPTLKGIGNVLAGLGFFFLGIHYM
;
A
#
# COMPACT_ATOMS: atom_id res chain seq x y z
N MET A 1 -22.83 -25.02 3.07
CA MET A 1 -21.94 -26.11 3.56
C MET A 1 -20.76 -26.31 2.62
N ILE A 2 -20.94 -26.53 1.34
CA ILE A 2 -19.89 -26.81 0.33
C ILE A 2 -18.74 -25.77 0.33
N ARG A 3 -19.05 -24.46 0.42
CA ARG A 3 -18.06 -23.38 0.41
C ARG A 3 -17.12 -23.40 1.63
N ARG A 4 -17.61 -23.82 2.79
CA ARG A 4 -16.77 -23.98 4.00
C ARG A 4 -15.87 -25.22 3.90
N SER A 5 -16.40 -26.32 3.39
CA SER A 5 -15.64 -27.57 3.20
C SER A 5 -14.49 -27.36 2.18
N LEU A 6 -14.75 -26.67 1.08
CA LEU A 6 -13.72 -26.30 0.09
C LEU A 6 -12.62 -25.43 0.69
N PHE A 7 -12.99 -24.46 1.55
CA PHE A 7 -12.02 -23.58 2.21
C PHE A 7 -11.07 -24.37 3.14
N TYR A 8 -11.62 -25.28 3.96
CA TYR A 8 -10.76 -26.11 4.83
C TYR A 8 -9.90 -27.09 4.04
N GLY A 9 -10.43 -27.66 2.95
CA GLY A 9 -9.66 -28.52 2.04
C GLY A 9 -8.47 -27.78 1.43
N LEU A 10 -8.70 -26.53 0.98
CA LEU A 10 -7.65 -25.70 0.40
C LEU A 10 -6.57 -25.33 1.43
N LEU A 11 -6.96 -25.05 2.68
CA LEU A 11 -6.00 -24.79 3.77
C LEU A 11 -5.14 -26.02 4.09
N ILE A 12 -5.72 -27.22 4.09
CA ILE A 12 -4.97 -28.47 4.32
C ILE A 12 -3.97 -28.71 3.18
N VAL A 13 -4.39 -28.56 1.92
CA VAL A 13 -3.52 -28.71 0.75
C VAL A 13 -2.38 -27.67 0.82
N LEU A 14 -2.68 -26.44 1.14
CA LEU A 14 -1.66 -25.39 1.30
C LEU A 14 -0.67 -25.76 2.43
N GLY A 15 -1.17 -26.23 3.58
CA GLY A 15 -0.34 -26.66 4.71
C GLY A 15 0.62 -27.80 4.31
N VAL A 16 0.15 -28.79 3.55
CA VAL A 16 0.96 -29.89 3.04
C VAL A 16 2.02 -29.39 2.06
N LEU A 17 1.65 -28.48 1.13
CA LEU A 17 2.59 -27.89 0.18
C LEU A 17 3.70 -27.09 0.88
N LEU A 18 3.34 -26.30 1.91
CA LEU A 18 4.30 -25.55 2.71
C LEU A 18 5.23 -26.45 3.52
N TYR A 19 4.75 -27.62 3.96
CA TYR A 19 5.56 -28.59 4.68
C TYR A 19 6.55 -29.32 3.75
N LEU A 20 6.11 -29.71 2.55
CA LEU A 20 6.91 -30.48 1.61
C LEU A 20 7.95 -29.66 0.86
N ASN A 21 7.74 -28.34 0.68
CA ASN A 21 8.59 -27.46 -0.12
C ASN A 21 9.16 -26.30 0.71
N PRO A 22 10.40 -26.38 1.20
CA PRO A 22 11.04 -25.31 1.97
C PRO A 22 11.12 -23.97 1.20
N ASN A 23 11.45 -24.02 -0.09
CA ASN A 23 11.52 -22.83 -0.95
C ASN A 23 10.15 -22.16 -1.09
N PHE A 24 9.11 -22.96 -1.35
CA PHE A 24 7.75 -22.47 -1.44
C PHE A 24 7.28 -21.83 -0.11
N LYS A 25 7.65 -22.44 1.02
CA LYS A 25 7.39 -21.88 2.35
C LYS A 25 8.05 -20.50 2.53
N THR A 26 9.33 -20.37 2.18
CA THR A 26 10.07 -19.10 2.35
C THR A 26 9.51 -18.00 1.47
N ILE A 27 9.26 -18.31 0.19
CA ILE A 27 8.65 -17.34 -0.75
C ILE A 27 7.25 -16.91 -0.26
N SER A 28 6.42 -17.89 0.13
CA SER A 28 5.06 -17.59 0.62
C SER A 28 5.08 -16.75 1.89
N ALA A 29 6.03 -17.00 2.80
CA ALA A 29 6.24 -16.17 3.98
C ALA A 29 6.66 -14.75 3.61
N GLY A 30 7.62 -14.59 2.68
CA GLY A 30 8.05 -13.29 2.16
C GLY A 30 6.90 -12.51 1.55
N VAL A 31 6.09 -13.14 0.68
CA VAL A 31 4.88 -12.53 0.11
C VAL A 31 3.89 -12.11 1.19
N SER A 32 3.65 -12.96 2.19
CA SER A 32 2.71 -12.65 3.28
C SER A 32 3.16 -11.45 4.10
N VAL A 33 4.46 -11.37 4.42
CA VAL A 33 5.05 -10.23 5.14
C VAL A 33 4.99 -8.95 4.31
N LEU A 34 5.25 -9.04 2.99
CA LEU A 34 5.15 -7.92 2.06
C LEU A 34 3.71 -7.38 2.00
N LEU A 35 2.72 -8.27 1.82
CA LEU A 35 1.31 -7.88 1.79
C LEU A 35 0.86 -7.25 3.11
N PHE A 36 1.31 -7.79 4.24
CA PHE A 36 1.05 -7.20 5.55
C PHE A 36 1.64 -5.79 5.67
N GLY A 37 2.87 -5.59 5.19
CA GLY A 37 3.51 -4.28 5.10
C GLY A 37 2.70 -3.29 4.27
N MET A 38 2.17 -3.72 3.11
CA MET A 38 1.29 -2.89 2.27
C MET A 38 0.00 -2.48 2.99
N ILE A 39 -0.64 -3.41 3.71
CA ILE A 39 -1.84 -3.10 4.51
C ILE A 39 -1.53 -2.06 5.59
N MET A 40 -0.41 -2.22 6.30
CA MET A 40 0.00 -1.24 7.33
C MET A 40 0.33 0.13 6.73
N LEU A 41 0.97 0.18 5.55
CA LEU A 41 1.20 1.42 4.81
C LEU A 41 -0.12 2.12 4.49
N GLU A 42 -1.09 1.40 3.91
CA GLU A 42 -2.41 1.92 3.59
C GLU A 42 -3.10 2.48 4.84
N GLU A 43 -3.12 1.74 5.94
CA GLU A 43 -3.72 2.18 7.21
C GLU A 43 -3.02 3.40 7.79
N GLY A 44 -1.69 3.45 7.72
CA GLY A 44 -0.91 4.58 8.17
C GLY A 44 -1.24 5.85 7.39
N PHE A 45 -1.31 5.76 6.07
CA PHE A 45 -1.66 6.88 5.22
C PHE A 45 -3.12 7.33 5.33
N LYS A 46 -4.07 6.44 5.66
CA LYS A 46 -5.47 6.80 5.89
C LYS A 46 -5.65 7.91 6.93
N VAL A 47 -4.76 7.99 7.92
CA VAL A 47 -4.81 9.06 8.92
C VAL A 47 -4.59 10.44 8.29
N PHE A 48 -3.79 10.52 7.23
CA PHE A 48 -3.47 11.76 6.52
C PHE A 48 -4.45 12.07 5.39
N THR A 49 -5.40 11.17 5.07
CA THR A 49 -6.36 11.38 3.96
C THR A 49 -7.45 12.39 4.30
N LYS A 50 -7.75 12.60 5.59
CA LYS A 50 -8.75 13.59 6.03
C LYS A 50 -8.11 14.98 6.08
N GLY A 51 -8.44 15.84 5.11
CA GLY A 51 -7.99 17.23 5.03
C GLY A 51 -6.83 17.47 4.06
N PRO A 52 -5.57 17.13 4.36
CA PRO A 52 -4.44 17.46 3.49
C PRO A 52 -4.55 16.85 2.09
N LEU A 53 -4.89 15.55 2.01
CA LEU A 53 -5.05 14.85 0.74
C LEU A 53 -6.16 15.46 -0.11
N GLN A 54 -7.31 15.72 0.50
CA GLN A 54 -8.45 16.33 -0.19
C GLN A 54 -8.09 17.68 -0.78
N THR A 55 -7.32 18.49 -0.03
CA THR A 55 -6.85 19.79 -0.49
C THR A 55 -5.88 19.66 -1.67
N ILE A 56 -4.96 18.69 -1.62
CA ILE A 56 -4.00 18.42 -2.70
C ILE A 56 -4.76 17.99 -3.96
N LEU A 57 -5.65 17.02 -3.85
CA LEU A 57 -6.43 16.50 -4.97
C LEU A 57 -7.27 17.61 -5.61
N LYS A 58 -7.95 18.44 -4.82
CA LYS A 58 -8.76 19.56 -5.33
C LYS A 58 -7.93 20.63 -6.04
N LYS A 59 -6.77 21.02 -5.49
CA LYS A 59 -5.92 22.07 -6.08
C LYS A 59 -5.18 21.62 -7.34
N ALA A 60 -4.89 20.33 -7.46
CA ALA A 60 -4.08 19.80 -8.54
C ALA A 60 -4.87 19.43 -9.81
N THR A 61 -6.21 19.57 -9.81
CA THR A 61 -7.08 19.11 -10.90
C THR A 61 -7.41 20.15 -11.96
N ASN A 62 -6.77 21.32 -11.95
CA ASN A 62 -7.00 22.39 -12.91
C ASN A 62 -6.42 22.13 -14.30
N LYS A 63 -5.49 21.16 -14.46
CA LYS A 63 -4.90 20.75 -15.73
C LYS A 63 -4.75 19.22 -15.75
N LEU A 64 -5.04 18.59 -16.89
CA LEU A 64 -5.07 17.13 -17.01
C LEU A 64 -3.75 16.48 -16.58
N TYR A 65 -2.60 16.99 -17.03
CA TYR A 65 -1.29 16.43 -16.65
C TYR A 65 -1.01 16.54 -15.15
N LYS A 66 -1.48 17.63 -14.50
CA LYS A 66 -1.36 17.76 -13.04
C LYS A 66 -2.23 16.75 -12.32
N SER A 67 -3.45 16.51 -12.82
CA SER A 67 -4.34 15.48 -12.26
C SER A 67 -3.71 14.10 -12.35
N ILE A 68 -3.16 13.73 -13.52
CA ILE A 68 -2.48 12.45 -13.72
C ILE A 68 -1.28 12.32 -12.77
N SER A 69 -0.39 13.31 -12.73
CA SER A 69 0.78 13.30 -11.84
C SER A 69 0.38 13.19 -10.37
N THR A 70 -0.66 13.95 -9.96
CA THR A 70 -1.14 13.91 -8.56
C THR A 70 -1.76 12.57 -8.23
N GLY A 71 -2.58 11.99 -9.11
CA GLY A 71 -3.14 10.65 -8.93
C GLY A 71 -2.04 9.59 -8.79
N ALA A 72 -1.01 9.67 -9.63
CA ALA A 72 0.12 8.75 -9.58
C ALA A 72 0.90 8.86 -8.27
N VAL A 73 1.30 10.09 -7.87
CA VAL A 73 2.07 10.31 -6.63
C VAL A 73 1.25 9.92 -5.40
N VAL A 74 0.00 10.34 -5.33
CA VAL A 74 -0.88 10.03 -4.20
C VAL A 74 -1.07 8.52 -4.07
N THR A 75 -1.34 7.82 -5.16
CA THR A 75 -1.52 6.36 -5.12
C THR A 75 -0.21 5.63 -4.80
N ALA A 76 0.91 6.08 -5.35
CA ALA A 76 2.22 5.53 -5.02
C ALA A 76 2.54 5.63 -3.51
N LEU A 77 2.15 6.73 -2.88
CA LEU A 77 2.35 6.95 -1.43
C LEU A 77 1.36 6.14 -0.60
N ILE A 78 0.06 6.22 -0.92
CA ILE A 78 -1.01 5.59 -0.13
C ILE A 78 -1.13 4.09 -0.41
N GLN A 79 -0.61 3.63 -1.55
CA GLN A 79 -0.70 2.23 -2.02
C GLN A 79 -2.17 1.74 -2.20
N SER A 80 -3.11 2.67 -2.40
CA SER A 80 -4.54 2.35 -2.54
C SER A 80 -5.19 3.19 -3.65
N SER A 81 -5.25 2.63 -4.85
CA SER A 81 -5.95 3.25 -5.99
C SER A 81 -7.46 3.29 -5.80
N SER A 82 -8.03 2.31 -5.09
CA SER A 82 -9.46 2.28 -4.78
C SER A 82 -9.87 3.45 -3.88
N LEU A 83 -9.07 3.77 -2.86
CA LEU A 83 -9.31 4.93 -1.99
C LEU A 83 -9.27 6.24 -2.80
N VAL A 84 -8.27 6.41 -3.65
CA VAL A 84 -8.15 7.60 -4.51
C VAL A 84 -9.34 7.69 -5.46
N SER A 85 -9.78 6.58 -6.05
CA SER A 85 -10.94 6.53 -6.95
C SER A 85 -12.24 6.91 -6.23
N VAL A 86 -12.50 6.38 -5.03
CA VAL A 86 -13.70 6.71 -4.25
C VAL A 86 -13.73 8.18 -3.88
N ILE A 87 -12.60 8.76 -3.44
CA ILE A 87 -12.50 10.19 -3.13
C ILE A 87 -12.72 11.01 -4.40
N THR A 88 -12.13 10.60 -5.53
CA THR A 88 -12.28 11.30 -6.82
C THR A 88 -13.74 11.31 -7.28
N ILE A 89 -14.45 10.18 -7.22
CA ILE A 89 -15.88 10.08 -7.56
C ILE A 89 -16.70 10.98 -6.63
N SER A 90 -16.41 10.97 -5.34
CA SER A 90 -17.10 11.83 -4.36
C SER A 90 -16.88 13.32 -4.68
N PHE A 91 -15.69 13.71 -5.14
CA PHE A 91 -15.39 15.11 -5.51
C PHE A 91 -16.07 15.52 -6.81
N ILE A 92 -16.17 14.62 -7.80
CA ILE A 92 -16.92 14.86 -9.04
C ILE A 92 -18.41 15.05 -8.69
N SER A 93 -18.97 14.15 -7.87
CA SER A 93 -20.38 14.20 -7.45
C SER A 93 -20.72 15.46 -6.66
N ALA A 94 -19.75 16.00 -5.90
CA ALA A 94 -19.89 17.26 -5.15
C ALA A 94 -19.50 18.50 -5.97
N GLU A 95 -19.25 18.37 -7.28
CA GLU A 95 -18.83 19.44 -8.18
C GLU A 95 -17.55 20.17 -7.72
N LEU A 96 -16.73 19.53 -6.87
CA LEU A 96 -15.49 20.11 -6.38
C LEU A 96 -14.35 20.05 -7.39
N ILE A 97 -14.42 19.12 -8.34
CA ILE A 97 -13.48 18.96 -9.45
C ILE A 97 -14.24 18.65 -10.75
N THR A 98 -13.65 18.99 -11.87
CA THR A 98 -14.23 18.68 -13.18
C THR A 98 -14.12 17.18 -13.51
N LEU A 99 -14.99 16.68 -14.37
CA LEU A 99 -14.92 15.29 -14.85
C LEU A 99 -13.56 14.99 -15.49
N ALA A 100 -13.02 15.90 -16.30
CA ALA A 100 -11.70 15.74 -16.92
C ALA A 100 -10.58 15.65 -15.87
N GLY A 101 -10.64 16.47 -14.82
CA GLY A 101 -9.72 16.40 -13.67
C GLY A 101 -9.81 15.05 -12.94
N GLY A 102 -11.03 14.56 -12.72
CA GLY A 102 -11.28 13.27 -12.10
C GLY A 102 -10.77 12.08 -12.93
N ILE A 103 -11.02 12.09 -14.24
CA ILE A 103 -10.48 11.10 -15.16
C ILE A 103 -8.94 11.08 -15.07
N GLY A 104 -8.31 12.26 -15.07
CA GLY A 104 -6.85 12.36 -14.91
C GLY A 104 -6.36 11.75 -13.60
N LEU A 105 -7.03 11.99 -12.47
CA LEU A 105 -6.70 11.39 -11.18
C LEU A 105 -6.78 9.85 -11.22
N ILE A 106 -7.82 9.29 -11.85
CA ILE A 106 -8.00 7.83 -11.97
C ILE A 106 -6.92 7.21 -12.85
N PHE A 107 -6.61 7.80 -14.02
CA PHE A 107 -5.50 7.33 -14.85
C PHE A 107 -4.17 7.41 -14.11
N GLY A 108 -3.93 8.51 -13.40
CA GLY A 108 -2.76 8.67 -12.55
C GLY A 108 -2.69 7.61 -11.45
N SER A 109 -3.80 7.30 -10.79
CA SER A 109 -3.82 6.29 -9.73
C SER A 109 -3.45 4.89 -10.24
N ASN A 110 -3.86 4.55 -11.45
CA ASN A 110 -3.46 3.29 -12.09
C ASN A 110 -1.94 3.25 -12.37
N ILE A 111 -1.37 4.36 -12.82
CA ILE A 111 0.10 4.48 -12.97
C ILE A 111 0.79 4.36 -11.61
N GLY A 112 0.27 5.04 -10.57
CA GLY A 112 0.83 4.99 -9.22
C GLY A 112 0.87 3.59 -8.61
N THR A 113 -0.07 2.73 -8.95
CA THR A 113 -0.09 1.32 -8.51
C THR A 113 1.12 0.54 -9.03
N THR A 114 1.67 0.88 -10.19
CA THR A 114 2.84 0.17 -10.75
C THR A 114 4.14 0.48 -10.00
N VAL A 115 4.19 1.55 -9.20
CA VAL A 115 5.39 1.95 -8.45
C VAL A 115 5.85 0.86 -7.49
N THR A 116 4.92 0.10 -6.88
CA THR A 116 5.27 -1.05 -6.04
C THR A 116 6.12 -2.08 -6.78
N ALA A 117 5.71 -2.45 -8.00
CA ALA A 117 6.45 -3.40 -8.82
C ALA A 117 7.86 -2.86 -9.17
N TRP A 118 7.98 -1.58 -9.46
CA TRP A 118 9.28 -0.93 -9.73
C TRP A 118 10.16 -0.88 -8.49
N LEU A 119 9.58 -0.64 -7.30
CA LEU A 119 10.31 -0.69 -6.03
C LEU A 119 10.82 -2.11 -5.76
N VAL A 120 9.99 -3.13 -5.93
CA VAL A 120 10.40 -4.53 -5.76
C VAL A 120 11.52 -4.89 -6.74
N ALA A 121 11.36 -4.58 -8.03
CA ALA A 121 12.34 -4.89 -9.07
C ALA A 121 13.66 -4.11 -8.90
N GLY A 122 13.58 -2.80 -8.57
CA GLY A 122 14.75 -1.93 -8.45
C GLY A 122 15.53 -2.13 -7.16
N PHE A 123 14.85 -2.23 -6.05
CA PHE A 123 15.48 -2.35 -4.73
C PHE A 123 15.78 -3.80 -4.36
N GLY A 124 14.95 -4.76 -4.76
CA GLY A 124 15.15 -6.19 -4.48
C GLY A 124 16.46 -6.75 -5.03
N LEU A 125 16.98 -6.16 -6.11
CA LEU A 125 18.16 -6.67 -6.81
C LEU A 125 19.50 -6.01 -6.42
N LYS A 126 19.52 -4.84 -5.78
CA LYS A 126 20.76 -4.04 -5.67
C LYS A 126 21.13 -3.49 -4.30
N ILE A 127 20.24 -3.48 -3.32
CA ILE A 127 20.49 -2.84 -2.01
C ILE A 127 20.27 -3.83 -0.87
N LYS A 128 21.14 -3.78 0.16
CA LYS A 128 20.91 -4.46 1.45
C LYS A 128 19.77 -3.78 2.21
N ILE A 129 18.56 -3.90 1.68
CA ILE A 129 17.33 -3.24 2.19
C ILE A 129 16.99 -3.74 3.59
N SER A 130 17.38 -4.97 3.93
CA SER A 130 17.21 -5.55 5.26
C SER A 130 17.86 -4.69 6.37
N ALA A 131 18.92 -3.95 6.04
CA ALA A 131 19.56 -3.04 6.99
C ALA A 131 18.67 -1.85 7.40
N LEU A 132 17.81 -1.36 6.48
CA LEU A 132 16.86 -0.29 6.75
C LEU A 132 15.53 -0.82 7.34
N ALA A 133 15.16 -2.05 7.02
CA ALA A 133 13.90 -2.65 7.48
C ALA A 133 13.83 -2.72 9.01
N MET A 134 14.91 -3.16 9.67
CA MET A 134 14.92 -3.34 11.13
C MET A 134 14.72 -2.03 11.92
N PRO A 135 15.48 -0.94 11.67
CA PRO A 135 15.21 0.34 12.34
C PRO A 135 13.80 0.85 12.08
N MET A 136 13.31 0.75 10.83
CA MET A 136 11.96 1.19 10.49
C MET A 136 10.89 0.41 11.24
N LEU A 137 11.06 -0.90 11.42
CA LEU A 137 10.15 -1.73 12.22
C LEU A 137 10.15 -1.30 13.69
N ILE A 138 11.32 -1.12 14.29
CA ILE A 138 11.43 -0.76 15.72
C ILE A 138 10.72 0.58 15.99
N PHE A 139 11.10 1.64 15.25
CA PHE A 139 10.47 2.95 15.42
C PHE A 139 8.99 2.93 14.99
N GLY A 140 8.67 2.20 13.93
CA GLY A 140 7.31 2.05 13.44
C GLY A 140 6.39 1.45 14.50
N ILE A 141 6.79 0.36 15.14
CA ILE A 141 6.02 -0.30 16.19
C ILE A 141 5.88 0.63 17.41
N ILE A 142 6.95 1.26 17.88
CA ILE A 142 6.90 2.20 19.00
C ILE A 142 5.89 3.33 18.76
N PHE A 143 5.90 3.90 17.54
CA PHE A 143 4.96 4.97 17.20
C PHE A 143 3.53 4.48 16.96
N SER A 144 3.34 3.24 16.50
CA SER A 144 2.00 2.65 16.32
C SER A 144 1.24 2.49 17.64
N PHE A 145 1.94 2.34 18.76
CA PHE A 145 1.31 2.28 20.08
C PHE A 145 0.96 3.65 20.69
N GLN A 146 1.31 4.75 20.03
CA GLN A 146 1.01 6.08 20.53
C GLN A 146 -0.50 6.40 20.41
N LYS A 147 -1.02 7.15 21.39
CA LYS A 147 -2.43 7.56 21.41
C LYS A 147 -2.78 8.64 20.38
N LYS A 148 -1.80 9.45 19.95
CA LYS A 148 -2.02 10.51 18.97
C LYS A 148 -2.18 9.90 17.57
N PRO A 149 -3.31 10.16 16.86
CA PRO A 149 -3.57 9.56 15.55
C PRO A 149 -2.45 9.79 14.52
N THR A 150 -1.86 10.98 14.51
CA THR A 150 -0.77 11.33 13.60
C THR A 150 0.49 10.49 13.85
N LEU A 151 0.89 10.32 15.12
CA LEU A 151 2.04 9.48 15.48
C LEU A 151 1.77 8.01 15.17
N LYS A 152 0.57 7.54 15.46
CA LYS A 152 0.13 6.18 15.09
C LYS A 152 0.17 5.99 13.57
N GLY A 153 -0.28 6.96 12.80
CA GLY A 153 -0.20 6.94 11.34
C GLY A 153 1.25 6.85 10.84
N ILE A 154 2.15 7.69 11.36
CA ILE A 154 3.58 7.64 11.05
C ILE A 154 4.16 6.27 11.44
N GLY A 155 3.79 5.76 12.62
CA GLY A 155 4.20 4.43 13.08
C GLY A 155 3.81 3.32 12.11
N ASN A 156 2.56 3.32 11.67
CA ASN A 156 2.06 2.33 10.70
C ASN A 156 2.76 2.46 9.34
N VAL A 157 3.07 3.69 8.88
CA VAL A 157 3.85 3.89 7.64
C VAL A 157 5.26 3.34 7.79
N LEU A 158 5.96 3.65 8.88
CA LEU A 158 7.33 3.14 9.10
C LEU A 158 7.34 1.61 9.26
N ALA A 159 6.43 1.06 10.07
CA ALA A 159 6.33 -0.39 10.24
C ALA A 159 5.95 -1.08 8.91
N GLY A 160 5.03 -0.49 8.16
CA GLY A 160 4.61 -0.97 6.84
C GLY A 160 5.77 -1.02 5.85
N LEU A 161 6.59 0.03 5.77
CA LEU A 161 7.81 0.04 4.95
C LEU A 161 8.82 -1.01 5.44
N GLY A 162 8.99 -1.16 6.74
CA GLY A 162 9.87 -2.16 7.32
C GLY A 162 9.45 -3.59 6.94
N PHE A 163 8.16 -3.92 7.11
CA PHE A 163 7.62 -5.22 6.69
C PHE A 163 7.68 -5.41 5.16
N PHE A 164 7.40 -4.37 4.40
CA PHE A 164 7.50 -4.39 2.95
C PHE A 164 8.92 -4.78 2.49
N PHE A 165 9.95 -4.11 3.03
CA PHE A 165 11.34 -4.40 2.71
C PHE A 165 11.78 -5.78 3.23
N LEU A 166 11.30 -6.18 4.40
CA LEU A 166 11.59 -7.51 4.93
C LEU A 166 10.97 -8.60 4.04
N GLY A 167 9.74 -8.39 3.56
CA GLY A 167 9.08 -9.30 2.62
C GLY A 167 9.87 -9.48 1.32
N ILE A 168 10.38 -8.37 0.74
CA ILE A 168 11.24 -8.43 -0.46
C ILE A 168 12.53 -9.22 -0.17
N HIS A 169 13.11 -9.07 1.01
CA HIS A 169 14.35 -9.77 1.38
C HIS A 169 14.18 -11.29 1.46
N TYR A 170 12.99 -11.76 1.85
CA TYR A 170 12.70 -13.20 1.97
C TYR A 170 12.12 -13.83 0.69
N MET A 171 11.90 -13.05 -0.36
CA MET A 171 11.47 -13.56 -1.69
C MET A 171 12.65 -13.88 -2.59
#